data_682a27fa95a0354fe805d4e49b27d6f7
#
_entry.id   682a27fa95a0354fe805d4e49b27d6f7
#
_cell.length_a   1.000
_cell.length_b   1.000
_cell.length_c   1.000
_cell.angle_alpha   90.00
_cell.angle_beta   90.00
_cell.angle_gamma   90.00
#
_symmetry.space_group_name_H-M   'P 1'
#
loop_
_entity.id
_entity.type
_entity.pdbx_description
1 polymer ?
#
loop_
_entity_poly.entity_id
_entity_poly.type
_entity_poly.pdbx_seq_one_letter_code
_entity_poly.pdbx_strand_id
1 'polypeptide(L)'
;MTRWFRTFVILIALVSTASAQQKKRVAVFDFDYVTVRDAVSSVFGTNVDVGKGVADLIVQDLVKAGVYSVVERNALEKVLAEQNLSNSDRADATTAAKVGKILGVDAIIIGNITQFGADDKTTNVAGGALGNRLGKLGIGGVARKESKAVVGLSARLVNTDNAEIVTAASGKGESKRTGTSMLGTGGSSAGIAGTGVNMTSSNFAQTIIGEAVTAAVSTLSKELNGNAGKVTTRTVAVDGLVADVNGNTVVLNVGTKAGVKVGDKLQIKRTSRDIKDPATGKVIRRIEDTVGEVLITDADETSAVGTFTGSNAPTVGDRAVSAQ
;
A
#
# COMPACT_ATOMS: atom_id res chain seq x y z
N MET A 1 20.11 -12.45 -70.48
CA MET A 1 20.26 -13.41 -69.31
C MET A 1 20.28 -12.57 -68.04
N THR A 2 19.13 -12.37 -67.42
CA THR A 2 18.96 -11.50 -66.23
C THR A 2 18.47 -12.35 -65.09
N ARG A 3 19.36 -12.57 -64.12
CA ARG A 3 19.08 -13.33 -62.88
C ARG A 3 18.43 -12.40 -61.87
N TRP A 4 17.17 -12.60 -61.58
CA TRP A 4 16.43 -11.91 -60.51
C TRP A 4 16.78 -12.53 -59.16
N PHE A 5 17.48 -11.76 -58.34
CA PHE A 5 17.65 -12.03 -56.91
C PHE A 5 16.38 -11.55 -56.15
N ARG A 6 15.56 -12.50 -55.70
CA ARG A 6 14.46 -12.23 -54.75
C ARG A 6 15.04 -12.22 -53.36
N THR A 7 15.26 -11.04 -52.79
CA THR A 7 15.57 -10.86 -51.40
C THR A 7 14.29 -11.01 -50.60
N PHE A 8 14.19 -12.12 -49.86
CA PHE A 8 13.11 -12.40 -48.92
C PHE A 8 13.44 -11.68 -47.62
N VAL A 9 12.84 -10.53 -47.36
CA VAL A 9 12.95 -9.82 -46.09
C VAL A 9 12.01 -10.51 -45.08
N ILE A 10 12.56 -11.30 -44.18
CA ILE A 10 11.83 -11.87 -43.03
C ILE A 10 11.69 -10.76 -42.00
N LEU A 11 10.52 -10.17 -41.95
CA LEU A 11 10.12 -9.25 -40.88
C LEU A 11 9.84 -10.07 -39.64
N ILE A 12 10.85 -10.23 -38.76
CA ILE A 12 10.66 -10.81 -37.43
C ILE A 12 9.92 -9.80 -36.57
N ALA A 13 8.60 -9.96 -36.45
CA ALA A 13 7.80 -9.24 -35.46
C ALA A 13 8.23 -9.72 -34.08
N LEU A 14 9.04 -8.91 -33.37
CA LEU A 14 9.30 -9.04 -31.95
C LEU A 14 7.97 -8.82 -31.21
N VAL A 15 7.25 -9.86 -30.94
CA VAL A 15 6.13 -9.83 -29.98
C VAL A 15 6.77 -9.71 -28.61
N SER A 16 6.94 -8.47 -28.14
CA SER A 16 7.25 -8.18 -26.76
C SER A 16 6.07 -8.66 -25.93
N THR A 17 6.17 -9.85 -25.33
CA THR A 17 5.27 -10.29 -24.27
C THR A 17 5.53 -9.36 -23.08
N ALA A 18 4.78 -8.25 -23.03
CA ALA A 18 4.70 -7.45 -21.83
C ALA A 18 4.12 -8.38 -20.75
N SER A 19 4.99 -8.98 -19.94
CA SER A 19 4.57 -9.63 -18.70
C SER A 19 3.82 -8.56 -17.91
N ALA A 20 2.50 -8.65 -17.85
CA ALA A 20 1.69 -7.80 -17.00
C ALA A 20 2.14 -8.06 -15.56
N GLN A 21 3.08 -7.24 -15.08
CA GLN A 21 3.60 -7.35 -13.73
C GLN A 21 2.42 -7.17 -12.77
N GLN A 22 2.04 -8.24 -12.09
CA GLN A 22 0.91 -8.23 -11.18
C GLN A 22 1.17 -7.17 -10.11
N LYS A 23 0.28 -6.15 -10.03
CA LYS A 23 0.40 -5.09 -9.05
C LYS A 23 0.33 -5.68 -7.65
N LYS A 24 1.24 -5.25 -6.78
CA LYS A 24 1.24 -5.67 -5.37
C LYS A 24 -0.01 -5.15 -4.68
N ARG A 25 -0.70 -6.02 -3.95
CA ARG A 25 -1.88 -5.65 -3.15
C ARG A 25 -1.42 -5.08 -1.82
N VAL A 26 -1.90 -3.89 -1.48
CA VAL A 26 -1.55 -3.24 -0.21
C VAL A 26 -2.79 -2.71 0.51
N ALA A 27 -2.72 -2.64 1.84
CA ALA A 27 -3.68 -1.92 2.66
C ALA A 27 -2.96 -0.78 3.39
N VAL A 28 -3.64 0.33 3.60
CA VAL A 28 -3.12 1.50 4.33
C VAL A 28 -3.90 1.60 5.63
N PHE A 29 -3.19 1.55 6.76
CA PHE A 29 -3.77 1.75 8.09
C PHE A 29 -3.86 3.24 8.41
N ASP A 30 -4.69 3.58 9.41
CA ASP A 30 -4.72 4.92 9.96
C ASP A 30 -3.37 5.29 10.55
N PHE A 31 -2.96 6.53 10.30
CA PHE A 31 -1.70 7.03 10.82
C PHE A 31 -1.85 7.41 12.29
N ASP A 32 -0.94 6.92 13.10
CA ASP A 32 -0.88 7.34 14.51
C ASP A 32 -0.40 8.80 14.61
N TYR A 33 -1.04 9.57 15.49
CA TYR A 33 -0.70 10.97 15.74
C TYR A 33 -0.61 11.32 17.23
N VAL A 34 -0.40 10.30 18.06
CA VAL A 34 -0.30 10.48 19.52
C VAL A 34 0.76 11.50 19.90
N THR A 35 1.92 11.48 19.24
CA THR A 35 3.04 12.39 19.50
C THR A 35 2.75 13.87 19.15
N VAL A 36 1.81 14.13 18.29
CA VAL A 36 1.43 15.48 17.83
C VAL A 36 -0.01 15.84 18.16
N ARG A 37 -0.66 15.07 19.03
CA ARG A 37 -2.09 15.18 19.35
C ARG A 37 -2.48 16.60 19.79
N ASP A 38 -1.69 17.22 20.66
CA ASP A 38 -1.99 18.54 21.18
C ASP A 38 -1.92 19.61 20.09
N ALA A 39 -0.92 19.51 19.20
CA ALA A 39 -0.79 20.40 18.05
C ALA A 39 -1.94 20.21 17.06
N VAL A 40 -2.36 19.00 16.80
CA VAL A 40 -3.52 18.67 15.97
C VAL A 40 -4.79 19.20 16.59
N SER A 41 -5.01 18.94 17.89
CA SER A 41 -6.20 19.39 18.62
C SER A 41 -6.32 20.93 18.69
N SER A 42 -5.19 21.63 18.78
CA SER A 42 -5.18 23.11 18.77
C SER A 42 -5.67 23.69 17.43
N VAL A 43 -5.51 22.96 16.35
CA VAL A 43 -5.88 23.40 15.00
C VAL A 43 -7.28 22.92 14.59
N PHE A 44 -7.58 21.64 14.81
CA PHE A 44 -8.80 20.99 14.32
C PHE A 44 -9.84 20.72 15.41
N GLY A 45 -9.51 20.92 16.68
CA GLY A 45 -10.33 20.44 17.79
C GLY A 45 -10.14 18.95 18.05
N THR A 46 -10.91 18.41 19.00
CA THR A 46 -10.74 17.03 19.49
C THR A 46 -11.50 15.97 18.68
N ASN A 47 -12.38 16.38 17.77
CA ASN A 47 -13.32 15.48 17.08
C ASN A 47 -12.88 15.07 15.67
N VAL A 48 -11.65 15.41 15.26
CA VAL A 48 -11.14 15.11 13.91
C VAL A 48 -10.10 14.01 13.98
N ASP A 49 -10.35 12.91 13.26
CA ASP A 49 -9.37 11.85 13.08
C ASP A 49 -8.43 12.18 11.91
N VAL A 50 -7.33 12.87 12.24
CA VAL A 50 -6.32 13.28 11.26
C VAL A 50 -5.57 12.06 10.70
N GLY A 51 -5.38 11.02 11.51
CA GLY A 51 -4.73 9.79 11.08
C GLY A 51 -5.47 9.11 9.94
N LYS A 52 -6.80 9.04 10.05
CA LYS A 52 -7.70 8.55 9.00
C LYS A 52 -7.62 9.43 7.75
N GLY A 53 -7.69 10.76 7.92
CA GLY A 53 -7.64 11.69 6.80
C GLY A 53 -6.33 11.61 6.01
N VAL A 54 -5.19 11.47 6.68
CA VAL A 54 -3.88 11.26 6.04
C VAL A 54 -3.85 9.94 5.29
N ALA A 55 -4.34 8.85 5.88
CA ALA A 55 -4.41 7.55 5.23
C ALA A 55 -5.25 7.59 3.94
N ASP A 56 -6.40 8.28 3.96
CA ASP A 56 -7.26 8.44 2.80
C ASP A 56 -6.57 9.21 1.66
N LEU A 57 -5.80 10.25 1.98
CA LEU A 57 -5.00 10.99 0.98
C LEU A 57 -3.89 10.11 0.38
N ILE A 58 -3.22 9.30 1.19
CA ILE A 58 -2.20 8.35 0.71
C ILE A 58 -2.84 7.31 -0.22
N VAL A 59 -4.00 6.74 0.15
CA VAL A 59 -4.75 5.82 -0.70
C VAL A 59 -5.04 6.45 -2.06
N GLN A 60 -5.53 7.70 -2.08
CA GLN A 60 -5.80 8.41 -3.34
C GLN A 60 -4.55 8.57 -4.21
N ASP A 61 -3.42 8.94 -3.63
CA ASP A 61 -2.16 9.13 -4.37
C ASP A 61 -1.61 7.78 -4.89
N LEU A 62 -1.65 6.72 -4.10
CA LEU A 62 -1.21 5.37 -4.51
C LEU A 62 -2.09 4.81 -5.63
N VAL A 63 -3.42 5.01 -5.55
CA VAL A 63 -4.36 4.59 -6.60
C VAL A 63 -4.12 5.37 -7.90
N LYS A 64 -3.92 6.70 -7.81
CA LYS A 64 -3.60 7.54 -8.98
C LYS A 64 -2.28 7.13 -9.63
N ALA A 65 -1.27 6.79 -8.85
CA ALA A 65 0.03 6.33 -9.36
C ALA A 65 -0.08 4.96 -10.05
N GLY A 66 -1.05 4.13 -9.67
CA GLY A 66 -1.35 2.86 -10.31
C GLY A 66 -0.27 1.77 -10.12
N VAL A 67 0.68 1.97 -9.21
CA VAL A 67 1.78 1.03 -8.91
C VAL A 67 1.28 -0.12 -8.04
N TYR A 68 0.41 0.19 -7.08
CA TYR A 68 -0.20 -0.78 -6.19
C TYR A 68 -1.67 -1.04 -6.54
N SER A 69 -2.18 -2.18 -6.11
CA SER A 69 -3.61 -2.48 -5.97
C SER A 69 -3.97 -2.25 -4.51
N VAL A 70 -4.67 -1.16 -4.21
CA VAL A 70 -5.00 -0.78 -2.83
C VAL A 70 -6.33 -1.39 -2.42
N VAL A 71 -6.37 -2.03 -1.24
CA VAL A 71 -7.60 -2.60 -0.68
C VAL A 71 -8.52 -1.49 -0.19
N GLU A 72 -9.80 -1.66 -0.46
CA GLU A 72 -10.83 -0.71 -0.08
C GLU A 72 -10.96 -0.64 1.45
N ARG A 73 -11.13 0.59 1.97
CA ARG A 73 -11.10 0.89 3.40
C ARG A 73 -12.18 0.17 4.20
N ASN A 74 -13.40 0.08 3.66
CA ASN A 74 -14.49 -0.59 4.36
C ASN A 74 -14.21 -2.07 4.62
N ALA A 75 -13.45 -2.73 3.72
CA ALA A 75 -13.01 -4.10 3.94
C ALA A 75 -11.99 -4.19 5.08
N LEU A 76 -11.07 -3.22 5.15
CA LEU A 76 -10.10 -3.10 6.24
C LEU A 76 -10.79 -2.85 7.58
N GLU A 77 -11.71 -1.88 7.65
CA GLU A 77 -12.43 -1.52 8.88
C GLU A 77 -13.23 -2.70 9.46
N LYS A 78 -13.89 -3.51 8.60
CA LYS A 78 -14.59 -4.71 9.02
C LYS A 78 -13.67 -5.71 9.70
N VAL A 79 -12.52 -6.00 9.09
CA VAL A 79 -11.54 -6.94 9.65
C VAL A 79 -10.97 -6.41 10.97
N LEU A 80 -10.66 -5.12 11.05
CA LEU A 80 -10.16 -4.50 12.29
C LEU A 80 -11.19 -4.57 13.43
N ALA A 81 -12.46 -4.34 13.13
CA ALA A 81 -13.55 -4.43 14.08
C ALA A 81 -13.75 -5.88 14.59
N GLU A 82 -13.71 -6.86 13.69
CA GLU A 82 -13.80 -8.28 14.04
C GLU A 82 -12.63 -8.75 14.93
N GLN A 83 -11.43 -8.20 14.71
CA GLN A 83 -10.24 -8.50 15.50
C GLN A 83 -10.15 -7.69 16.80
N ASN A 84 -11.10 -6.77 17.05
CA ASN A 84 -11.14 -5.88 18.24
C ASN A 84 -9.82 -5.14 18.50
N LEU A 85 -9.16 -4.66 17.44
CA LEU A 85 -7.85 -4.00 17.50
C LEU A 85 -7.98 -2.50 17.77
N SER A 86 -7.24 -2.03 18.76
CA SER A 86 -7.10 -0.61 19.07
C SER A 86 -6.18 0.11 18.08
N ASN A 87 -6.18 1.46 18.07
CA ASN A 87 -5.31 2.24 17.19
C ASN A 87 -3.82 2.01 17.48
N SER A 88 -3.45 1.78 18.75
CA SER A 88 -2.06 1.45 19.13
C SER A 88 -1.61 0.10 18.59
N ASP A 89 -2.51 -0.90 18.58
CA ASP A 89 -2.21 -2.24 18.08
C ASP A 89 -1.99 -2.24 16.57
N ARG A 90 -2.60 -1.28 15.86
CA ARG A 90 -2.45 -1.12 14.38
C ARG A 90 -1.06 -0.63 13.99
N ALA A 91 -0.32 0.01 14.89
CA ALA A 91 1.05 0.48 14.65
C ALA A 91 2.11 -0.62 14.79
N ASP A 92 1.74 -1.80 15.35
CA ASP A 92 2.63 -2.95 15.47
C ASP A 92 2.72 -3.76 14.18
N ALA A 93 3.95 -4.05 13.74
CA ALA A 93 4.20 -4.76 12.48
C ALA A 93 3.63 -6.19 12.49
N THR A 94 3.68 -6.89 13.63
CA THR A 94 3.18 -8.27 13.74
C THR A 94 1.66 -8.33 13.65
N THR A 95 0.99 -7.39 14.31
CA THR A 95 -0.47 -7.26 14.26
C THR A 95 -0.94 -6.86 12.86
N ALA A 96 -0.26 -5.89 12.26
CA ALA A 96 -0.52 -5.46 10.88
C ALA A 96 -0.39 -6.64 9.89
N ALA A 97 0.68 -7.44 10.02
CA ALA A 97 0.87 -8.60 9.15
C ALA A 97 -0.26 -9.64 9.29
N LYS A 98 -0.75 -9.90 10.52
CA LYS A 98 -1.90 -10.81 10.73
C LYS A 98 -3.16 -10.31 10.02
N VAL A 99 -3.47 -9.03 10.16
CA VAL A 99 -4.62 -8.40 9.46
C VAL A 99 -4.43 -8.47 7.95
N GLY A 100 -3.23 -8.24 7.46
CA GLY A 100 -2.90 -8.33 6.04
C GLY A 100 -3.10 -9.73 5.47
N LYS A 101 -2.76 -10.76 6.23
CA LYS A 101 -3.05 -12.16 5.85
C LYS A 101 -4.55 -12.41 5.67
N ILE A 102 -5.39 -11.89 6.57
CA ILE A 102 -6.85 -12.01 6.50
C ILE A 102 -7.38 -11.27 5.26
N LEU A 103 -6.86 -10.07 4.98
CA LEU A 103 -7.23 -9.26 3.81
C LEU A 103 -6.69 -9.81 2.49
N GLY A 104 -5.74 -10.74 2.53
CA GLY A 104 -5.07 -11.27 1.34
C GLY A 104 -4.25 -10.21 0.61
N VAL A 105 -3.56 -9.31 1.34
CA VAL A 105 -2.64 -8.32 0.78
C VAL A 105 -1.19 -8.76 0.93
N ASP A 106 -0.33 -8.29 0.03
CA ASP A 106 1.10 -8.60 0.03
C ASP A 106 1.85 -7.81 1.10
N ALA A 107 1.43 -6.57 1.34
CA ALA A 107 2.00 -5.72 2.38
C ALA A 107 0.98 -4.76 2.97
N ILE A 108 1.29 -4.25 4.17
CA ILE A 108 0.55 -3.19 4.84
C ILE A 108 1.43 -1.98 5.03
N ILE A 109 0.83 -0.81 4.83
CA ILE A 109 1.43 0.49 5.11
C ILE A 109 0.91 0.94 6.47
N ILE A 110 1.82 1.03 7.44
CA ILE A 110 1.57 1.59 8.77
C ILE A 110 2.43 2.84 8.94
N GLY A 111 1.90 3.87 9.58
CA GLY A 111 2.63 5.12 9.71
C GLY A 111 2.19 5.98 10.87
N ASN A 112 2.94 7.05 11.07
CA ASN A 112 2.68 8.05 12.10
C ASN A 112 2.96 9.45 11.59
N ILE A 113 2.25 10.42 12.16
CA ILE A 113 2.49 11.84 11.96
C ILE A 113 3.56 12.25 12.97
N THR A 114 4.76 12.57 12.46
CA THR A 114 5.94 12.85 13.29
C THR A 114 6.11 14.31 13.61
N GLN A 115 5.53 15.20 12.79
CA GLN A 115 5.57 16.63 12.96
C GLN A 115 4.26 17.22 12.48
N PHE A 116 3.71 18.08 13.32
CA PHE A 116 2.55 18.89 12.98
C PHE A 116 2.74 20.24 13.66
N GLY A 117 3.02 21.28 12.89
CA GLY A 117 3.29 22.62 13.39
C GLY A 117 2.57 23.64 12.55
N ALA A 118 2.01 24.62 13.23
CA ALA A 118 1.35 25.71 12.58
C ALA A 118 1.63 26.97 13.40
N ASP A 119 2.36 27.91 12.79
CA ASP A 119 2.75 29.20 13.42
C ASP A 119 2.16 30.36 12.65
N ASP A 120 1.45 31.24 13.37
CA ASP A 120 1.03 32.55 12.89
C ASP A 120 1.91 33.62 13.53
N LYS A 121 2.80 34.22 12.75
CA LYS A 121 3.61 35.37 13.21
C LYS A 121 3.04 36.64 12.66
N THR A 122 2.64 37.55 13.59
CA THR A 122 2.29 38.91 13.24
C THR A 122 3.51 39.78 13.53
N THR A 123 4.17 40.27 12.50
CA THR A 123 5.26 41.23 12.64
C THR A 123 4.67 42.62 12.43
N ASN A 124 4.52 43.35 13.52
CA ASN A 124 4.19 44.76 13.44
C ASN A 124 5.44 45.49 12.98
N VAL A 125 5.48 45.90 11.72
CA VAL A 125 6.52 46.80 11.23
C VAL A 125 6.15 48.23 11.69
N ALA A 126 6.16 48.39 12.99
CA ALA A 126 6.24 49.75 13.56
C ALA A 126 7.70 50.17 13.40
N GLY A 127 8.00 50.89 12.33
CA GLY A 127 9.31 51.45 12.11
C GLY A 127 9.76 52.20 13.36
N GLY A 128 11.05 52.08 13.76
CA GLY A 128 11.63 52.71 14.92
C GLY A 128 11.20 54.16 15.14
N ALA A 129 11.94 54.99 15.76
CA ALA A 129 11.54 56.38 16.23
C ALA A 129 10.64 57.20 15.30
N LEU A 130 10.56 56.86 13.97
CA LEU A 130 9.63 57.46 13.00
C LEU A 130 8.20 56.91 13.13
N GLY A 131 8.01 55.64 13.53
CA GLY A 131 6.68 55.02 13.66
C GLY A 131 5.86 55.59 14.79
N ASN A 132 6.51 56.06 15.87
CA ASN A 132 5.83 56.71 17.00
C ASN A 132 5.32 58.11 16.66
N ARG A 133 5.92 58.84 15.70
CA ARG A 133 5.45 60.11 15.19
C ARG A 133 4.31 59.99 14.17
N LEU A 134 4.36 58.95 13.32
CA LEU A 134 3.35 58.70 12.30
C LEU A 134 2.08 58.06 12.88
N GLY A 135 2.18 57.27 13.97
CA GLY A 135 1.04 56.72 14.70
C GLY A 135 0.11 57.79 15.29
N LYS A 136 0.65 58.97 15.65
CA LYS A 136 -0.14 60.16 16.08
C LYS A 136 -0.89 60.84 14.92
N LEU A 137 -0.53 60.55 13.66
CA LEU A 137 -1.18 61.08 12.46
C LEU A 137 -2.17 60.04 11.83
N GLY A 138 -2.50 58.95 12.56
CA GLY A 138 -3.49 57.98 12.09
C GLY A 138 -3.03 57.13 10.91
N ILE A 139 -1.75 57.14 10.56
CA ILE A 139 -1.17 56.27 9.54
C ILE A 139 -0.78 54.97 10.25
N GLY A 140 -1.70 54.01 10.26
CA GLY A 140 -1.55 52.69 10.91
C GLY A 140 -0.33 51.95 10.42
N GLY A 141 0.45 51.40 11.36
CA GLY A 141 1.57 50.51 11.03
C GLY A 141 1.07 49.29 10.19
N VAL A 142 1.80 49.00 9.16
CA VAL A 142 1.50 47.82 8.33
C VAL A 142 1.85 46.57 9.13
N ALA A 143 0.84 45.89 9.67
CA ALA A 143 1.01 44.56 10.27
C ALA A 143 1.15 43.52 9.16
N ARG A 144 2.29 42.90 9.07
CA ARG A 144 2.52 41.77 8.17
C ARG A 144 2.26 40.47 8.94
N LYS A 145 1.21 39.76 8.56
CA LYS A 145 0.90 38.44 9.11
C LYS A 145 1.55 37.39 8.21
N GLU A 146 2.39 36.53 8.78
CA GLU A 146 2.98 35.37 8.10
C GLU A 146 2.50 34.10 8.80
N SER A 147 1.86 33.23 8.06
CA SER A 147 1.40 31.93 8.53
C SER A 147 2.27 30.84 7.88
N LYS A 148 2.79 29.92 8.71
CA LYS A 148 3.59 28.78 8.28
C LYS A 148 2.99 27.50 8.83
N ALA A 149 2.85 26.47 7.99
CA ALA A 149 2.50 25.12 8.39
C ALA A 149 3.61 24.14 7.99
N VAL A 150 3.88 23.17 8.85
CA VAL A 150 4.85 22.08 8.61
C VAL A 150 4.22 20.77 9.04
N VAL A 151 4.26 19.78 8.16
CA VAL A 151 3.77 18.42 8.43
C VAL A 151 4.84 17.40 8.07
N GLY A 152 5.15 16.49 8.99
CA GLY A 152 6.04 15.36 8.79
C GLY A 152 5.30 14.05 8.94
N LEU A 153 5.50 13.14 8.00
CA LEU A 153 4.93 11.80 7.97
C LEU A 153 6.06 10.77 7.93
N SER A 154 5.87 9.65 8.61
CA SER A 154 6.73 8.48 8.48
C SER A 154 5.85 7.25 8.27
N ALA A 155 6.23 6.36 7.37
CA ALA A 155 5.54 5.12 7.13
C ALA A 155 6.51 3.96 6.97
N ARG A 156 6.02 2.76 7.26
CA ARG A 156 6.71 1.49 7.05
C ARG A 156 5.85 0.59 6.20
N LEU A 157 6.45 -0.06 5.24
CA LEU A 157 5.84 -1.07 4.40
C LEU A 157 6.20 -2.43 5.00
N VAL A 158 5.22 -3.13 5.53
CA VAL A 158 5.39 -4.39 6.28
C VAL A 158 4.88 -5.54 5.42
N ASN A 159 5.73 -6.53 5.20
CA ASN A 159 5.36 -7.78 4.53
C ASN A 159 4.38 -8.57 5.41
N THR A 160 3.31 -9.11 4.81
CA THR A 160 2.28 -9.82 5.55
C THR A 160 2.65 -11.26 5.89
N ASP A 161 3.62 -11.86 5.20
CA ASP A 161 3.99 -13.27 5.44
C ASP A 161 4.86 -13.45 6.68
N ASN A 162 5.84 -12.56 6.86
CA ASN A 162 6.86 -12.67 7.91
C ASN A 162 6.90 -11.48 8.88
N ALA A 163 6.03 -10.47 8.71
CA ALA A 163 6.02 -9.21 9.48
C ALA A 163 7.31 -8.38 9.34
N GLU A 164 8.11 -8.62 8.31
CA GLU A 164 9.34 -7.89 8.06
C GLU A 164 9.04 -6.48 7.51
N ILE A 165 9.80 -5.49 7.99
CA ILE A 165 9.73 -4.14 7.44
C ILE A 165 10.55 -4.11 6.15
N VAL A 166 9.86 -4.11 5.02
CA VAL A 166 10.46 -4.10 3.68
C VAL A 166 11.16 -2.78 3.39
N THR A 167 10.55 -1.67 3.81
CA THR A 167 11.09 -0.32 3.67
C THR A 167 10.44 0.65 4.64
N ALA A 168 11.16 1.70 4.98
CA ALA A 168 10.62 2.88 5.62
C ALA A 168 10.64 4.03 4.63
N ALA A 169 9.63 4.88 4.69
CA ALA A 169 9.46 6.05 3.86
C ALA A 169 9.10 7.26 4.72
N SER A 170 9.46 8.45 4.28
CA SER A 170 9.14 9.69 4.99
C SER A 170 8.66 10.76 4.03
N GLY A 171 7.77 11.64 4.52
CA GLY A 171 7.29 12.77 3.76
C GLY A 171 7.26 14.01 4.62
N LYS A 172 7.78 15.11 4.08
CA LYS A 172 7.70 16.42 4.69
C LYS A 172 7.05 17.41 3.76
N GLY A 173 6.11 18.19 4.29
CA GLY A 173 5.47 19.28 3.58
C GLY A 173 5.51 20.56 4.39
N GLU A 174 5.75 21.67 3.70
CA GLU A 174 5.73 23.01 4.26
C GLU A 174 4.90 23.92 3.37
N SER A 175 4.11 24.78 3.98
CA SER A 175 3.44 25.88 3.29
C SER A 175 3.61 27.17 4.06
N LYS A 176 3.78 28.27 3.32
CA LYS A 176 3.90 29.62 3.87
C LYS A 176 3.03 30.58 3.07
N ARG A 177 2.27 31.42 3.78
CA ARG A 177 1.53 32.52 3.16
C ARG A 177 1.66 33.82 3.96
N THR A 178 1.71 34.92 3.26
CA THR A 178 1.72 36.25 3.87
C THR A 178 0.34 36.91 3.69
N GLY A 179 -0.21 37.45 4.78
CA GLY A 179 -1.51 38.13 4.74
C GLY A 179 -2.75 37.24 4.89
N THR A 180 -2.58 35.92 5.06
CA THR A 180 -3.67 34.96 5.26
C THR A 180 -3.58 34.28 6.62
N SER A 181 -4.73 33.91 7.19
CA SER A 181 -4.76 33.06 8.37
C SER A 181 -4.49 31.59 7.96
N MET A 182 -4.10 30.76 8.93
CA MET A 182 -3.72 29.36 8.78
C MET A 182 -4.78 28.49 8.06
N LEU A 183 -6.04 28.84 8.20
CA LEU A 183 -7.20 28.13 7.68
C LEU A 183 -7.90 28.84 6.49
N GLY A 184 -7.29 29.89 5.93
CA GLY A 184 -7.79 30.61 4.74
C GLY A 184 -8.03 32.09 4.94
N THR A 185 -8.28 32.83 3.86
CA THR A 185 -8.60 34.25 3.87
C THR A 185 -10.01 34.47 4.39
N GLY A 186 -10.15 34.98 5.62
CA GLY A 186 -11.42 35.48 6.13
C GLY A 186 -12.22 34.56 7.04
N GLY A 187 -11.71 33.37 7.39
CA GLY A 187 -12.35 32.52 8.39
C GLY A 187 -11.73 32.69 9.77
N SER A 188 -12.52 33.06 10.76
CA SER A 188 -12.16 32.78 12.14
C SER A 188 -11.98 31.26 12.28
N SER A 189 -11.00 30.78 13.08
CA SER A 189 -10.83 29.41 13.49
C SER A 189 -12.13 28.70 13.96
N ALA A 190 -13.17 29.47 14.25
CA ALA A 190 -14.50 29.01 14.59
C ALA A 190 -15.27 28.35 13.44
N GLY A 191 -14.91 28.54 12.17
CA GLY A 191 -15.64 27.98 11.01
C GLY A 191 -15.30 26.52 10.70
N ILE A 192 -14.18 25.98 11.19
CA ILE A 192 -13.78 24.59 10.97
C ILE A 192 -13.99 23.72 12.21
N ALA A 193 -14.00 24.31 13.40
CA ALA A 193 -14.15 23.59 14.66
C ALA A 193 -15.55 22.99 14.92
N GLY A 194 -16.56 23.30 14.13
CA GLY A 194 -17.94 22.85 14.34
C GLY A 194 -18.48 21.81 13.36
N THR A 195 -17.88 21.67 12.19
CA THR A 195 -18.30 20.69 11.18
C THR A 195 -17.09 19.86 10.81
N GLY A 196 -17.19 18.54 10.91
CA GLY A 196 -16.07 17.62 10.69
C GLY A 196 -15.20 18.00 9.49
N VAL A 197 -13.89 18.16 9.71
CA VAL A 197 -12.96 18.56 8.66
C VAL A 197 -12.79 17.38 7.70
N ASN A 198 -13.26 17.54 6.48
CA ASN A 198 -12.97 16.58 5.43
C ASN A 198 -11.64 16.90 4.77
N MET A 199 -10.58 16.15 5.13
CA MET A 199 -9.22 16.37 4.63
C MET A 199 -9.07 16.05 3.14
N THR A 200 -9.99 15.30 2.55
CA THR A 200 -9.99 15.00 1.11
C THR A 200 -10.71 16.06 0.27
N SER A 201 -11.30 17.08 0.91
CA SER A 201 -12.01 18.15 0.21
C SER A 201 -11.05 19.14 -0.44
N SER A 202 -11.48 19.72 -1.56
CA SER A 202 -10.74 20.81 -2.23
C SER A 202 -10.58 22.03 -1.35
N ASN A 203 -11.56 22.32 -0.48
CA ASN A 203 -11.49 23.43 0.45
C ASN A 203 -10.37 23.25 1.48
N PHE A 204 -10.21 22.03 2.02
CA PHE A 204 -9.10 21.75 2.92
C PHE A 204 -7.75 21.86 2.19
N ALA A 205 -7.63 21.27 0.99
CA ALA A 205 -6.40 21.31 0.19
C ALA A 205 -5.91 22.74 -0.12
N GLN A 206 -6.80 23.74 -0.12
CA GLN A 206 -6.46 25.15 -0.35
C GLN A 206 -6.02 25.88 0.93
N THR A 207 -6.14 25.28 2.09
CA THR A 207 -5.61 25.85 3.35
C THR A 207 -4.09 25.68 3.43
N ILE A 208 -3.41 26.48 4.24
CA ILE A 208 -1.96 26.37 4.45
C ILE A 208 -1.60 25.00 5.02
N ILE A 209 -2.41 24.49 5.94
CA ILE A 209 -2.24 23.17 6.53
C ILE A 209 -2.51 22.09 5.49
N GLY A 210 -3.58 22.22 4.71
CA GLY A 210 -3.92 21.29 3.65
C GLY A 210 -2.83 21.18 2.57
N GLU A 211 -2.23 22.30 2.20
CA GLU A 211 -1.07 22.32 1.29
C GLU A 211 0.13 21.57 1.89
N ALA A 212 0.45 21.82 3.17
CA ALA A 212 1.54 21.12 3.85
C ALA A 212 1.27 19.61 3.98
N VAL A 213 0.04 19.21 4.32
CA VAL A 213 -0.36 17.79 4.36
C VAL A 213 -0.24 17.15 2.98
N THR A 214 -0.78 17.80 1.95
CA THR A 214 -0.74 17.28 0.57
C THR A 214 0.69 17.13 0.07
N ALA A 215 1.57 18.08 0.36
CA ALA A 215 2.99 18.00 0.00
C ALA A 215 3.70 16.85 0.74
N ALA A 216 3.43 16.66 2.03
CA ALA A 216 3.97 15.56 2.82
C ALA A 216 3.50 14.20 2.29
N VAL A 217 2.20 14.05 2.01
CA VAL A 217 1.61 12.85 1.44
C VAL A 217 2.20 12.54 0.07
N SER A 218 2.30 13.53 -0.81
CA SER A 218 2.88 13.34 -2.15
C SER A 218 4.35 12.88 -2.09
N THR A 219 5.14 13.44 -1.17
CA THR A 219 6.54 13.04 -0.97
C THR A 219 6.61 11.60 -0.46
N LEU A 220 5.82 11.26 0.56
CA LEU A 220 5.76 9.91 1.12
C LEU A 220 5.30 8.88 0.07
N SER A 221 4.24 9.19 -0.68
CA SER A 221 3.68 8.30 -1.70
C SER A 221 4.67 8.03 -2.84
N LYS A 222 5.45 9.02 -3.25
CA LYS A 222 6.53 8.84 -4.24
C LYS A 222 7.59 7.87 -3.75
N GLU A 223 8.00 7.98 -2.50
CA GLU A 223 8.99 7.09 -1.89
C GLU A 223 8.44 5.66 -1.76
N LEU A 224 7.18 5.50 -1.33
CA LEU A 224 6.51 4.19 -1.29
C LEU A 224 6.42 3.55 -2.68
N ASN A 225 6.02 4.31 -3.70
CA ASN A 225 5.91 3.83 -5.08
C ASN A 225 7.28 3.40 -5.63
N GLY A 226 8.36 4.14 -5.33
CA GLY A 226 9.72 3.80 -5.72
C GLY A 226 10.22 2.48 -5.12
N ASN A 227 9.67 2.07 -3.98
CA ASN A 227 10.03 0.84 -3.28
C ASN A 227 9.08 -0.35 -3.56
N ALA A 228 8.10 -0.20 -4.45
CA ALA A 228 7.12 -1.26 -4.74
C ALA A 228 7.76 -2.58 -5.21
N GLY A 229 8.87 -2.51 -5.93
CA GLY A 229 9.63 -3.68 -6.38
C GLY A 229 10.23 -4.52 -5.25
N LYS A 230 10.39 -3.96 -4.05
CA LYS A 230 10.90 -4.68 -2.88
C LYS A 230 9.83 -5.53 -2.18
N VAL A 231 8.55 -5.26 -2.45
CA VAL A 231 7.45 -6.06 -1.91
C VAL A 231 7.44 -7.41 -2.62
N THR A 232 7.62 -8.49 -1.87
CA THR A 232 7.41 -9.84 -2.39
C THR A 232 5.92 -10.09 -2.56
N THR A 233 5.51 -10.66 -3.68
CA THR A 233 4.13 -11.12 -3.84
C THR A 233 3.90 -12.24 -2.87
N ARG A 234 2.81 -12.20 -2.14
CA ARG A 234 2.40 -13.31 -1.30
C ARG A 234 2.20 -14.54 -2.17
N THR A 235 3.04 -15.52 -1.99
CA THR A 235 2.84 -16.84 -2.55
C THR A 235 1.89 -17.57 -1.60
N VAL A 236 0.60 -17.62 -1.95
CA VAL A 236 -0.30 -18.54 -1.23
C VAL A 236 0.27 -19.93 -1.47
N ALA A 237 0.72 -20.59 -0.41
CA ALA A 237 1.22 -21.95 -0.51
C ALA A 237 0.03 -22.85 -0.89
N VAL A 238 -0.16 -23.07 -2.18
CA VAL A 238 -1.12 -24.03 -2.68
C VAL A 238 -0.55 -25.41 -2.37
N ASP A 239 -1.34 -26.26 -1.77
CA ASP A 239 -1.04 -27.65 -1.48
C ASP A 239 -2.27 -28.46 -1.85
N GLY A 240 -2.23 -29.06 -3.01
CA GLY A 240 -3.30 -29.87 -3.56
C GLY A 240 -2.78 -31.16 -4.14
N LEU A 241 -3.69 -31.96 -4.66
CA LEU A 241 -3.39 -33.21 -5.32
C LEU A 241 -3.96 -33.18 -6.75
N VAL A 242 -3.29 -33.90 -7.65
CA VAL A 242 -3.81 -34.23 -8.96
C VAL A 242 -5.00 -35.17 -8.77
N ALA A 243 -6.19 -34.72 -9.17
CA ALA A 243 -7.43 -35.46 -9.06
C ALA A 243 -7.73 -36.28 -10.33
N ASP A 244 -7.37 -35.74 -11.52
CA ASP A 244 -7.53 -36.42 -12.81
C ASP A 244 -6.48 -35.95 -13.81
N VAL A 245 -6.18 -36.80 -14.77
CA VAL A 245 -5.24 -36.55 -15.86
C VAL A 245 -5.80 -37.04 -17.18
N ASN A 246 -5.94 -36.13 -18.14
CA ASN A 246 -6.33 -36.49 -19.50
C ASN A 246 -5.36 -35.86 -20.52
N GLY A 247 -4.41 -36.65 -21.00
CA GLY A 247 -3.32 -36.14 -21.83
C GLY A 247 -2.50 -35.07 -21.10
N ASN A 248 -2.49 -33.85 -21.62
CA ASN A 248 -1.82 -32.70 -20.97
C ASN A 248 -2.74 -31.91 -20.05
N THR A 249 -4.00 -32.24 -19.96
CA THR A 249 -4.95 -31.58 -19.08
C THR A 249 -4.93 -32.23 -17.71
N VAL A 250 -4.73 -31.47 -16.66
CA VAL A 250 -4.67 -31.92 -15.28
C VAL A 250 -5.76 -31.21 -14.48
N VAL A 251 -6.52 -31.95 -13.69
CA VAL A 251 -7.49 -31.45 -12.73
C VAL A 251 -6.89 -31.56 -11.33
N LEU A 252 -6.96 -30.47 -10.57
CA LEU A 252 -6.49 -30.39 -9.19
C LEU A 252 -7.68 -30.32 -8.23
N ASN A 253 -7.54 -30.89 -7.04
CA ASN A 253 -8.54 -30.83 -5.98
C ASN A 253 -8.45 -29.55 -5.13
N VAL A 254 -7.84 -28.51 -5.66
CA VAL A 254 -7.69 -27.17 -5.04
C VAL A 254 -8.10 -26.11 -6.03
N GLY A 255 -8.83 -25.11 -5.55
CA GLY A 255 -9.36 -24.03 -6.37
C GLY A 255 -9.16 -22.66 -5.74
N THR A 256 -10.05 -21.71 -6.07
CA THR A 256 -9.94 -20.32 -5.63
C THR A 256 -10.00 -20.17 -4.10
N LYS A 257 -10.68 -21.06 -3.37
CA LYS A 257 -10.66 -21.09 -1.90
C LYS A 257 -9.26 -21.37 -1.33
N ALA A 258 -8.44 -22.15 -2.03
CA ALA A 258 -7.04 -22.39 -1.68
C ALA A 258 -6.08 -21.34 -2.26
N GLY A 259 -6.61 -20.31 -2.91
CA GLY A 259 -5.85 -19.20 -3.47
C GLY A 259 -5.35 -19.43 -4.90
N VAL A 260 -5.76 -20.51 -5.57
CA VAL A 260 -5.43 -20.80 -6.97
C VAL A 260 -6.16 -19.81 -7.88
N LYS A 261 -5.45 -19.29 -8.89
CA LYS A 261 -6.00 -18.37 -9.89
C LYS A 261 -5.63 -18.83 -11.30
N VAL A 262 -6.44 -18.44 -12.26
CA VAL A 262 -6.10 -18.61 -13.68
C VAL A 262 -4.80 -17.86 -13.99
N GLY A 263 -3.88 -18.55 -14.65
CA GLY A 263 -2.52 -18.06 -14.94
C GLY A 263 -1.47 -18.45 -13.91
N ASP A 264 -1.83 -19.04 -12.77
CA ASP A 264 -0.86 -19.54 -11.80
C ASP A 264 -0.08 -20.75 -12.37
N LYS A 265 1.20 -20.84 -11.99
CA LYS A 265 2.03 -22.01 -12.27
C LYS A 265 2.24 -22.79 -10.99
N LEU A 266 1.85 -24.05 -11.01
CA LEU A 266 2.02 -24.98 -9.90
C LEU A 266 3.00 -26.07 -10.29
N GLN A 267 3.92 -26.41 -9.39
CA GLN A 267 4.82 -27.55 -9.56
C GLN A 267 4.10 -28.85 -9.18
N ILE A 268 4.20 -29.85 -10.03
CA ILE A 268 3.74 -31.21 -9.73
C ILE A 268 4.92 -31.99 -9.18
N LYS A 269 4.72 -32.54 -7.98
CA LYS A 269 5.71 -33.34 -7.26
C LYS A 269 5.18 -34.70 -6.94
N ARG A 270 6.01 -35.71 -7.13
CA ARG A 270 5.72 -37.10 -6.82
C ARG A 270 6.55 -37.56 -5.65
N THR A 271 5.90 -38.16 -4.65
CA THR A 271 6.61 -38.77 -3.51
C THR A 271 7.41 -39.97 -4.01
N SER A 272 8.74 -39.89 -3.89
CA SER A 272 9.63 -40.96 -4.23
C SER A 272 9.93 -41.88 -3.03
N ARG A 273 9.99 -41.31 -1.82
CA ARG A 273 10.28 -42.09 -0.61
C ARG A 273 9.79 -41.41 0.65
N ASP A 274 9.19 -42.21 1.54
CA ASP A 274 8.85 -41.78 2.90
C ASP A 274 9.97 -42.14 3.88
N ILE A 275 10.49 -41.16 4.62
CA ILE A 275 11.42 -41.37 5.73
C ILE A 275 10.59 -41.47 7.02
N LYS A 276 10.70 -42.63 7.68
CA LYS A 276 9.99 -42.89 8.94
C LYS A 276 10.93 -42.78 10.13
N ASP A 277 10.41 -42.31 11.22
CA ASP A 277 11.07 -42.34 12.52
C ASP A 277 11.26 -43.79 12.95
N PRO A 278 12.48 -44.28 13.20
CA PRO A 278 12.73 -45.67 13.57
C PRO A 278 12.12 -46.04 14.93
N ALA A 279 11.87 -45.09 15.82
CA ALA A 279 11.31 -45.36 17.12
C ALA A 279 9.77 -45.40 17.14
N THR A 280 9.12 -44.57 16.30
CA THR A 280 7.66 -44.41 16.30
C THR A 280 6.98 -44.95 15.04
N GLY A 281 7.72 -45.23 13.99
CA GLY A 281 7.21 -45.66 12.68
C GLY A 281 6.48 -44.52 11.91
N LYS A 282 6.37 -43.34 12.47
CA LYS A 282 5.70 -42.17 11.81
C LYS A 282 6.57 -41.62 10.70
N VAL A 283 5.93 -41.16 9.62
CA VAL A 283 6.61 -40.45 8.54
C VAL A 283 7.08 -39.10 9.06
N ILE A 284 8.39 -38.88 9.07
CA ILE A 284 9.01 -37.61 9.50
C ILE A 284 9.38 -36.72 8.31
N ARG A 285 9.56 -37.29 7.11
CA ARG A 285 9.85 -36.55 5.88
C ARG A 285 9.44 -37.34 4.67
N ARG A 286 8.90 -36.65 3.65
CA ARG A 286 8.70 -37.18 2.31
C ARG A 286 9.76 -36.60 1.39
N ILE A 287 10.38 -37.43 0.60
CA ILE A 287 11.25 -37.01 -0.50
C ILE A 287 10.39 -36.97 -1.74
N GLU A 288 10.35 -35.81 -2.39
CA GLU A 288 9.51 -35.57 -3.55
C GLU A 288 10.39 -35.18 -4.74
N ASP A 289 10.11 -35.77 -5.89
CA ASP A 289 10.75 -35.39 -7.15
C ASP A 289 9.80 -34.52 -7.97
N THR A 290 10.34 -33.49 -8.63
CA THR A 290 9.55 -32.63 -9.51
C THR A 290 9.24 -33.37 -10.82
N VAL A 291 7.96 -33.52 -11.13
CA VAL A 291 7.44 -34.17 -12.34
C VAL A 291 7.34 -33.14 -13.49
N GLY A 292 6.88 -31.94 -13.20
CA GLY A 292 6.72 -30.84 -14.14
C GLY A 292 5.93 -29.71 -13.57
N GLU A 293 5.35 -28.85 -14.42
CA GLU A 293 4.55 -27.69 -14.06
C GLU A 293 3.16 -27.76 -14.69
N VAL A 294 2.16 -27.22 -13.99
CA VAL A 294 0.80 -27.00 -14.51
C VAL A 294 0.55 -25.51 -14.58
N LEU A 295 0.18 -25.00 -15.76
CA LEU A 295 -0.37 -23.67 -15.95
C LEU A 295 -1.89 -23.74 -15.79
N ILE A 296 -2.44 -23.06 -14.79
CA ILE A 296 -3.88 -23.05 -14.52
C ILE A 296 -4.61 -22.26 -15.60
N THR A 297 -5.56 -22.91 -16.26
CA THR A 297 -6.40 -22.33 -17.33
C THR A 297 -7.80 -22.01 -16.86
N ASP A 298 -8.29 -22.69 -15.82
CA ASP A 298 -9.59 -22.46 -15.19
C ASP A 298 -9.55 -22.83 -13.71
N ALA A 299 -10.37 -22.14 -12.87
CA ALA A 299 -10.40 -22.38 -11.44
C ALA A 299 -11.78 -22.09 -10.85
N ASP A 300 -12.40 -23.15 -10.31
CA ASP A 300 -13.60 -23.10 -9.49
C ASP A 300 -13.27 -22.87 -8.00
N GLU A 301 -14.28 -22.86 -7.13
CA GLU A 301 -14.07 -22.70 -5.69
C GLU A 301 -13.17 -23.81 -5.08
N THR A 302 -13.30 -25.05 -5.52
CA THR A 302 -12.69 -26.25 -4.90
C THR A 302 -11.79 -27.03 -5.85
N SER A 303 -11.81 -26.71 -7.13
CA SER A 303 -11.02 -27.38 -8.16
C SER A 303 -10.38 -26.41 -9.13
N ALA A 304 -9.33 -26.82 -9.79
CA ALA A 304 -8.70 -26.08 -10.87
C ALA A 304 -8.29 -27.02 -12.00
N VAL A 305 -8.33 -26.48 -13.21
CA VAL A 305 -7.90 -27.19 -14.44
C VAL A 305 -6.71 -26.46 -15.02
N GLY A 306 -5.72 -27.21 -15.49
CA GLY A 306 -4.55 -26.60 -16.10
C GLY A 306 -3.90 -27.48 -17.15
N THR A 307 -2.98 -26.87 -17.89
CA THR A 307 -2.18 -27.54 -18.89
C THR A 307 -0.82 -27.92 -18.31
N PHE A 308 -0.50 -29.20 -18.32
CA PHE A 308 0.77 -29.74 -17.83
C PHE A 308 1.88 -29.60 -18.85
N THR A 309 3.08 -29.29 -18.37
CA THR A 309 4.33 -29.27 -19.12
C THR A 309 5.43 -29.94 -18.28
N GLY A 310 6.01 -31.01 -18.76
CA GLY A 310 7.05 -31.72 -18.04
C GLY A 310 7.58 -32.91 -18.83
N SER A 311 8.67 -33.51 -18.35
CA SER A 311 9.31 -34.68 -18.99
C SER A 311 8.65 -36.03 -18.60
N ASN A 312 8.00 -36.08 -17.45
CA ASN A 312 7.31 -37.27 -16.96
C ASN A 312 5.81 -36.99 -16.86
N ALA A 313 4.96 -37.92 -17.27
CA ALA A 313 3.52 -37.74 -17.16
C ALA A 313 3.07 -37.65 -15.70
N PRO A 314 2.17 -36.68 -15.35
CA PRO A 314 1.59 -36.63 -14.04
C PRO A 314 0.65 -37.79 -13.78
N THR A 315 0.46 -38.18 -12.54
CA THR A 315 -0.47 -39.24 -12.14
C THR A 315 -1.41 -38.73 -11.05
N VAL A 316 -2.58 -39.35 -10.96
CA VAL A 316 -3.52 -39.06 -9.86
C VAL A 316 -2.83 -39.33 -8.52
N GLY A 317 -2.95 -38.37 -7.59
CA GLY A 317 -2.28 -38.40 -6.30
C GLY A 317 -0.92 -37.71 -6.24
N ASP A 318 -0.36 -37.26 -7.37
CA ASP A 318 0.79 -36.38 -7.37
C ASP A 318 0.42 -35.05 -6.68
N ARG A 319 1.36 -34.42 -5.99
CA ARG A 319 1.13 -33.21 -5.22
C ARG A 319 1.34 -31.97 -6.09
N ALA A 320 0.38 -31.08 -6.08
CA ALA A 320 0.46 -29.77 -6.73
C ALA A 320 0.80 -28.69 -5.70
N VAL A 321 1.94 -28.01 -5.85
CA VAL A 321 2.40 -26.97 -4.92
C VAL A 321 2.77 -25.71 -5.69
N SER A 322 2.68 -24.55 -5.01
CA SER A 322 3.15 -23.30 -5.58
C SER A 322 4.62 -23.39 -5.96
N ALA A 323 5.00 -22.87 -7.13
CA ALA A 323 6.41 -22.69 -7.47
C ALA A 323 7.05 -21.73 -6.46
N GLN A 324 8.13 -22.13 -5.83
CA GLN A 324 8.92 -21.27 -4.94
C GLN A 324 9.77 -20.29 -5.73
#